data_a3ca0514d961d0f8875ba43f34fe6ddb
#
_entry.id   a3ca0514d961d0f8875ba43f34fe6ddb
#
_cell.length_a   1.000
_cell.length_b   1.000
_cell.length_c   1.000
_cell.angle_alpha   90.00
_cell.angle_beta   90.00
_cell.angle_gamma   90.00
#
_symmetry.space_group_name_H-M   'P 1'
#
loop_
_entity.id
_entity.type
_entity.pdbx_description
1 polymer ?
#
loop_
_entity_poly.entity_id
_entity_poly.type
_entity_poly.pdbx_seq_one_letter_code
_entity_poly.pdbx_strand_id
1 'polypeptide(L)'
;YDDVRRVCDQIDVPYYTVNFEREYWDWVFVYFLEEYKKGRTPNPDVMCNKEIKFKAFLDKAMQLEADFLATGHYAQIGQEAGLFTLQRGVDRNKDQSYFLYTLGQKQLSKTLFPIGHMTKQEVRKKAVEANLATARKKDSTGICFIGEKDFKQFLAQYLPAQPGEMRTLEGELKGYHDGLMYHTLGQRKGLGIGGAGEPWFVVGKDLSTNTLLVAQGSEHPALYTEGLRALDLSWVSGEHPASSFEC
;
A
#
# COMPACT_ATOMS: atom_id res chain seq x y z
N TYR A 1 5.39 14.72 -13.53
CA TYR A 1 5.87 16.10 -13.51
C TYR A 1 5.03 16.99 -14.45
N ASP A 2 4.95 16.67 -15.74
CA ASP A 2 4.25 17.49 -16.76
C ASP A 2 2.77 17.71 -16.46
N ASP A 3 2.06 16.73 -15.90
CA ASP A 3 0.68 16.88 -15.51
C ASP A 3 0.49 17.89 -14.37
N VAL A 4 1.36 17.85 -13.36
CA VAL A 4 1.33 18.82 -12.26
C VAL A 4 1.58 20.22 -12.79
N ARG A 5 2.59 20.38 -13.63
CA ARG A 5 2.91 21.67 -14.26
C ARG A 5 1.71 22.24 -15.02
N ARG A 6 1.10 21.45 -15.92
CA ARG A 6 -0.07 21.87 -16.71
C ARG A 6 -1.24 22.30 -15.83
N VAL A 7 -1.52 21.55 -14.77
CA VAL A 7 -2.60 21.89 -13.86
C VAL A 7 -2.28 23.17 -13.10
N CYS A 8 -1.08 23.31 -12.56
CA CYS A 8 -0.65 24.51 -11.83
C CYS A 8 -0.68 25.78 -12.73
N ASP A 9 -0.17 25.65 -13.96
CA ASP A 9 -0.22 26.75 -14.96
C ASP A 9 -1.67 27.14 -15.30
N GLN A 10 -2.59 26.16 -15.36
CA GLN A 10 -3.99 26.39 -15.67
C GLN A 10 -4.76 27.10 -14.54
N ILE A 11 -4.46 26.77 -13.29
CA ILE A 11 -5.17 27.33 -12.13
C ILE A 11 -4.40 28.46 -11.44
N ASP A 12 -3.30 28.90 -12.04
CA ASP A 12 -2.42 29.98 -11.56
C ASP A 12 -1.93 29.75 -10.12
N VAL A 13 -1.42 28.52 -9.86
CA VAL A 13 -0.85 28.15 -8.56
C VAL A 13 0.64 27.83 -8.74
N PRO A 14 1.53 28.46 -7.96
CA PRO A 14 2.94 28.14 -8.01
C PRO A 14 3.21 26.69 -7.57
N TYR A 15 4.19 26.05 -8.19
CA TYR A 15 4.63 24.70 -7.79
C TYR A 15 6.12 24.65 -7.54
N TYR A 16 6.50 23.76 -6.63
CA TYR A 16 7.87 23.52 -6.26
C TYR A 16 8.17 22.02 -6.32
N THR A 17 9.39 21.68 -6.64
CA THR A 17 9.84 20.28 -6.70
C THR A 17 10.76 20.01 -5.52
N VAL A 18 10.49 18.93 -4.80
CA VAL A 18 11.36 18.41 -3.73
C VAL A 18 11.75 17.00 -4.09
N ASN A 19 13.03 16.68 -3.94
CA ASN A 19 13.55 15.33 -4.18
C ASN A 19 13.72 14.61 -2.84
N PHE A 20 13.06 13.46 -2.69
CA PHE A 20 13.15 12.56 -1.54
C PHE A 20 13.67 11.17 -1.96
N GLU A 21 14.45 11.08 -3.03
CA GLU A 21 14.95 9.80 -3.55
C GLU A 21 15.80 9.06 -2.51
N ARG A 22 16.65 9.78 -1.79
CA ARG A 22 17.50 9.21 -0.75
C ARG A 22 16.68 8.71 0.44
N GLU A 23 15.77 9.54 0.96
CA GLU A 23 14.89 9.18 2.06
C GLU A 23 14.00 8.00 1.70
N TYR A 24 13.48 7.97 0.47
CA TYR A 24 12.69 6.84 -0.03
C TYR A 24 13.52 5.56 -0.09
N TRP A 25 14.75 5.65 -0.61
CA TRP A 25 15.66 4.51 -0.66
C TRP A 25 15.94 3.96 0.74
N ASP A 26 16.38 4.82 1.66
CA ASP A 26 16.84 4.41 2.99
C ASP A 26 15.69 3.92 3.89
N TRP A 27 14.51 4.55 3.83
CA TRP A 27 13.43 4.32 4.79
C TRP A 27 12.29 3.45 4.26
N VAL A 28 12.11 3.37 2.95
CA VAL A 28 11.03 2.60 2.34
C VAL A 28 11.57 1.40 1.58
N PHE A 29 12.51 1.63 0.65
CA PHE A 29 12.93 0.60 -0.27
C PHE A 29 13.82 -0.47 0.38
N VAL A 30 14.76 -0.09 1.24
CA VAL A 30 15.59 -1.04 2.00
C VAL A 30 14.70 -1.92 2.88
N TYR A 31 13.77 -1.33 3.62
CA TYR A 31 12.79 -2.08 4.42
C TYR A 31 11.99 -3.07 3.55
N PHE A 32 11.51 -2.61 2.40
CA PHE A 32 10.77 -3.41 1.44
C PHE A 32 11.57 -4.66 0.99
N LEU A 33 12.85 -4.49 0.64
CA LEU A 33 13.71 -5.60 0.26
C LEU A 33 13.95 -6.59 1.40
N GLU A 34 14.14 -6.08 2.62
CA GLU A 34 14.35 -6.94 3.80
C GLU A 34 13.12 -7.79 4.15
N GLU A 35 11.92 -7.23 4.03
CA GLU A 35 10.69 -7.99 4.27
C GLU A 35 10.51 -9.10 3.22
N TYR A 36 10.84 -8.86 1.97
CA TYR A 36 10.84 -9.91 0.95
C TYR A 36 11.86 -11.02 1.23
N LYS A 37 13.05 -10.68 1.71
CA LYS A 37 14.05 -11.68 2.14
C LYS A 37 13.53 -12.58 3.26
N LYS A 38 12.68 -12.05 4.14
CA LYS A 38 12.00 -12.79 5.22
C LYS A 38 10.77 -13.58 4.73
N GLY A 39 10.50 -13.61 3.42
CA GLY A 39 9.32 -14.27 2.84
C GLY A 39 8.00 -13.53 3.03
N ARG A 40 8.02 -12.33 3.59
CA ARG A 40 6.83 -11.50 3.79
C ARG A 40 6.51 -10.69 2.55
N THR A 41 5.27 -10.22 2.43
CA THR A 41 4.83 -9.30 1.37
C THR A 41 4.61 -7.93 1.99
N PRO A 42 5.59 -7.00 1.88
CA PRO A 42 5.47 -5.66 2.45
C PRO A 42 4.49 -4.81 1.64
N ASN A 43 3.94 -3.77 2.28
CA ASN A 43 3.15 -2.73 1.61
C ASN A 43 3.97 -1.43 1.52
N PRO A 44 4.61 -1.14 0.38
CA PRO A 44 5.46 0.04 0.21
C PRO A 44 4.67 1.34 0.26
N ASP A 45 3.36 1.35 -0.06
CA ASP A 45 2.54 2.56 -0.03
C ASP A 45 2.26 3.01 1.41
N VAL A 46 2.07 2.07 2.35
CA VAL A 46 1.98 2.39 3.78
C VAL A 46 3.28 3.03 4.27
N MET A 47 4.43 2.45 3.93
CA MET A 47 5.73 2.99 4.33
C MET A 47 6.03 4.33 3.66
N CYS A 48 5.66 4.50 2.39
CA CYS A 48 5.78 5.77 1.68
C CYS A 48 4.91 6.87 2.35
N ASN A 49 3.68 6.55 2.73
CA ASN A 49 2.83 7.49 3.46
C ASN A 49 3.48 7.84 4.82
N LYS A 50 3.90 6.83 5.59
CA LYS A 50 4.49 7.01 6.92
C LYS A 50 5.76 7.85 6.88
N GLU A 51 6.74 7.47 6.06
CA GLU A 51 8.10 7.99 6.14
C GLU A 51 8.35 9.16 5.18
N ILE A 52 7.69 9.17 4.02
CA ILE A 52 7.94 10.21 3.00
C ILE A 52 6.87 11.30 3.05
N LYS A 53 5.58 10.97 2.81
CA LYS A 53 4.54 11.99 2.67
C LYS A 53 4.22 12.69 3.98
N PHE A 54 4.00 11.93 5.05
CA PHE A 54 3.56 12.47 6.34
C PHE A 54 4.67 12.59 7.39
N LYS A 55 5.94 12.45 6.97
CA LYS A 55 7.12 12.75 7.77
C LYS A 55 8.03 13.70 7.00
N ALA A 56 8.87 13.20 6.08
CA ALA A 56 9.84 14.04 5.37
C ALA A 56 9.19 15.23 4.65
N PHE A 57 8.11 14.98 3.89
CA PHE A 57 7.44 16.05 3.15
C PHE A 57 6.61 16.97 4.07
N LEU A 58 5.94 16.43 5.08
CA LEU A 58 5.23 17.26 6.06
C LEU A 58 6.21 18.17 6.80
N ASP A 59 7.32 17.63 7.31
CA ASP A 59 8.34 18.44 8.01
C ASP A 59 8.92 19.50 7.05
N LYS A 60 9.13 19.17 5.78
CA LYS A 60 9.59 20.15 4.77
C LYS A 60 8.54 21.24 4.49
N ALA A 61 7.27 20.89 4.41
CA ALA A 61 6.18 21.86 4.23
C ALA A 61 6.09 22.81 5.43
N MET A 62 6.21 22.29 6.66
CA MET A 62 6.21 23.15 7.87
C MET A 62 7.43 24.07 7.92
N GLN A 63 8.61 23.63 7.46
CA GLN A 63 9.80 24.49 7.30
C GLN A 63 9.59 25.63 6.28
N LEU A 64 8.71 25.43 5.32
CA LEU A 64 8.31 26.43 4.33
C LEU A 64 7.09 27.25 4.77
N GLU A 65 6.80 27.23 6.07
CA GLU A 65 5.72 28.00 6.71
C GLU A 65 4.30 27.64 6.22
N ALA A 66 4.11 26.40 5.71
CA ALA A 66 2.78 25.92 5.39
C ALA A 66 1.99 25.62 6.68
N ASP A 67 0.71 25.98 6.72
CA ASP A 67 -0.18 25.67 7.84
C ASP A 67 -0.61 24.20 7.84
N PHE A 68 -0.88 23.65 6.65
CA PHE A 68 -1.36 22.28 6.44
C PHE A 68 -0.75 21.63 5.19
N LEU A 69 -0.70 20.32 5.23
CA LEU A 69 -0.44 19.47 4.07
C LEU A 69 -1.77 18.90 3.54
N ALA A 70 -2.21 19.31 2.36
CA ALA A 70 -3.37 18.74 1.70
C ALA A 70 -2.96 17.62 0.74
N THR A 71 -3.64 16.47 0.79
CA THR A 71 -3.38 15.34 -0.11
C THR A 71 -4.67 14.79 -0.71
N GLY A 72 -4.55 14.16 -1.89
CA GLY A 72 -5.67 13.55 -2.62
C GLY A 72 -6.09 12.17 -2.13
N HIS A 73 -5.91 11.84 -0.85
CA HIS A 73 -6.38 10.57 -0.31
C HIS A 73 -7.89 10.59 -0.06
N TYR A 74 -8.53 9.47 -0.38
CA TYR A 74 -9.93 9.21 -0.04
C TYR A 74 -10.01 8.70 1.40
N ALA A 75 -9.84 9.60 2.34
CA ALA A 75 -9.97 9.40 3.78
C ALA A 75 -10.52 10.69 4.40
N GLN A 76 -10.96 10.66 5.65
CA GLN A 76 -11.44 11.84 6.35
C GLN A 76 -10.74 11.97 7.70
N ILE A 77 -10.67 13.19 8.19
CA ILE A 77 -10.20 13.50 9.54
C ILE A 77 -11.38 14.07 10.32
N GLY A 78 -11.68 13.44 11.43
CA GLY A 78 -12.63 13.94 12.42
C GLY A 78 -11.92 14.37 13.69
N GLN A 79 -12.71 14.83 14.66
CA GLN A 79 -12.23 15.14 16.00
C GLN A 79 -13.24 14.64 17.01
N GLU A 80 -12.77 13.89 18.00
CA GLU A 80 -13.59 13.34 19.08
C GLU A 80 -12.81 13.43 20.39
N ALA A 81 -13.44 13.91 21.44
CA ALA A 81 -12.85 14.10 22.77
C ALA A 81 -11.47 14.84 22.75
N GLY A 82 -11.31 15.80 21.84
CA GLY A 82 -10.07 16.55 21.67
C GLY A 82 -8.97 15.86 20.87
N LEU A 83 -9.17 14.63 20.44
CA LEU A 83 -8.24 13.87 19.60
C LEU A 83 -8.70 13.86 18.14
N PHE A 84 -7.75 13.90 17.23
CA PHE A 84 -8.01 13.68 15.80
C PHE A 84 -8.28 12.19 15.54
N THR A 85 -9.28 11.91 14.72
CA THR A 85 -9.63 10.56 14.28
C THR A 85 -9.41 10.41 12.79
N LEU A 86 -8.85 9.26 12.38
CA LEU A 86 -8.77 8.87 10.97
C LEU A 86 -10.05 8.11 10.62
N GLN A 87 -10.79 8.61 9.65
CA GLN A 87 -12.07 8.05 9.22
C GLN A 87 -12.00 7.60 7.78
N ARG A 88 -12.84 6.61 7.43
CA ARG A 88 -12.96 6.12 6.06
C ARG A 88 -13.48 7.21 5.13
N GLY A 89 -13.02 7.16 3.88
CA GLY A 89 -13.60 7.97 2.79
C GLY A 89 -15.04 7.57 2.51
N VAL A 90 -15.84 8.52 2.01
CA VAL A 90 -17.25 8.27 1.63
C VAL A 90 -17.34 7.22 0.51
N ASP A 91 -16.44 7.27 -0.46
CA ASP A 91 -16.34 6.24 -1.50
C ASP A 91 -15.67 4.97 -0.97
N ARG A 92 -16.47 4.00 -0.57
CA ARG A 92 -15.96 2.72 -0.02
C ARG A 92 -15.10 1.92 -0.99
N ASN A 93 -15.26 2.12 -2.32
CA ASN A 93 -14.44 1.45 -3.33
C ASN A 93 -13.09 2.13 -3.53
N LYS A 94 -12.94 3.36 -3.03
CA LYS A 94 -11.72 4.17 -3.15
C LYS A 94 -11.13 4.55 -1.79
N ASP A 95 -11.74 4.11 -0.69
CA ASP A 95 -11.23 4.35 0.65
C ASP A 95 -9.76 3.95 0.78
N GLN A 96 -8.95 4.88 1.29
CA GLN A 96 -7.51 4.73 1.46
C GLN A 96 -7.06 4.83 2.92
N SER A 97 -7.99 4.81 3.87
CA SER A 97 -7.67 4.85 5.30
C SER A 97 -6.73 3.71 5.72
N TYR A 98 -6.84 2.53 5.08
CA TYR A 98 -5.92 1.41 5.26
C TYR A 98 -4.45 1.79 5.07
N PHE A 99 -4.14 2.64 4.09
CA PHE A 99 -2.77 3.06 3.81
C PHE A 99 -2.25 4.17 4.74
N LEU A 100 -3.10 4.67 5.63
CA LEU A 100 -2.86 5.83 6.50
C LEU A 100 -2.89 5.49 7.99
N TYR A 101 -3.05 4.22 8.38
CA TYR A 101 -3.22 3.80 9.78
C TYR A 101 -2.01 4.14 10.67
N THR A 102 -0.86 4.43 10.08
CA THR A 102 0.36 4.81 10.80
C THR A 102 0.40 6.30 11.18
N LEU A 103 -0.61 7.08 10.77
CA LEU A 103 -0.67 8.50 11.11
C LEU A 103 -1.16 8.69 12.54
N GLY A 104 -0.42 9.46 13.33
CA GLY A 104 -0.79 9.84 14.69
C GLY A 104 -1.30 11.29 14.78
N GLN A 105 -1.50 11.77 16.00
CA GLN A 105 -2.07 13.09 16.29
C GLN A 105 -1.27 14.23 15.64
N LYS A 106 0.07 14.17 15.70
CA LYS A 106 0.94 15.18 15.07
C LYS A 106 0.65 15.34 13.59
N GLN A 107 0.57 14.23 12.86
CA GLN A 107 0.34 14.25 11.42
C GLN A 107 -1.09 14.69 11.10
N LEU A 108 -2.10 14.11 11.76
CA LEU A 108 -3.50 14.40 11.49
C LEU A 108 -3.86 15.86 11.77
N SER A 109 -3.27 16.47 12.82
CA SER A 109 -3.50 17.91 13.14
C SER A 109 -2.98 18.86 12.05
N LYS A 110 -2.11 18.40 11.17
CA LYS A 110 -1.47 19.19 10.10
C LYS A 110 -1.83 18.71 8.70
N THR A 111 -2.81 17.82 8.58
CA THR A 111 -3.18 17.21 7.31
C THR A 111 -4.64 17.53 6.94
N LEU A 112 -4.87 17.70 5.64
CA LEU A 112 -6.21 17.80 5.07
C LEU A 112 -6.39 16.74 3.98
N PHE A 113 -7.59 16.15 3.94
CA PHE A 113 -8.04 15.24 2.88
C PHE A 113 -9.25 15.85 2.14
N PRO A 114 -9.03 16.82 1.23
CA PRO A 114 -10.12 17.63 0.65
C PRO A 114 -11.13 16.82 -0.15
N ILE A 115 -10.78 15.63 -0.64
CA ILE A 115 -11.66 14.79 -1.45
C ILE A 115 -12.24 13.60 -0.70
N GLY A 116 -11.94 13.43 0.59
CA GLY A 116 -12.40 12.30 1.39
C GLY A 116 -13.91 12.22 1.58
N HIS A 117 -14.61 13.35 1.46
CA HIS A 117 -16.07 13.46 1.55
C HIS A 117 -16.79 13.32 0.19
N MET A 118 -16.06 13.01 -0.89
CA MET A 118 -16.59 12.87 -2.24
C MET A 118 -16.34 11.46 -2.78
N THR A 119 -17.23 11.04 -3.68
CA THR A 119 -16.99 9.85 -4.51
C THR A 119 -16.00 10.16 -5.63
N LYS A 120 -15.35 9.14 -6.17
CA LYS A 120 -14.46 9.30 -7.34
C LYS A 120 -15.17 9.90 -8.54
N GLN A 121 -16.46 9.59 -8.72
CA GLN A 121 -17.26 10.14 -9.80
C GLN A 121 -17.46 11.65 -9.65
N GLU A 122 -17.77 12.12 -8.44
CA GLU A 122 -17.90 13.55 -8.15
C GLU A 122 -16.57 14.29 -8.32
N VAL A 123 -15.45 13.72 -7.87
CA VAL A 123 -14.11 14.29 -8.10
C VAL A 123 -13.82 14.43 -9.59
N ARG A 124 -14.10 13.39 -10.40
CA ARG A 124 -13.92 13.45 -11.86
C ARG A 124 -14.84 14.47 -12.50
N LYS A 125 -16.09 14.56 -12.06
CA LYS A 125 -17.04 15.57 -12.55
C LYS A 125 -16.49 16.98 -12.32
N LYS A 126 -16.04 17.29 -11.11
CA LYS A 126 -15.41 18.58 -10.78
C LYS A 126 -14.17 18.88 -11.63
N ALA A 127 -13.32 17.86 -11.85
CA ALA A 127 -12.14 18.00 -12.69
C ALA A 127 -12.50 18.33 -14.16
N VAL A 128 -13.58 17.73 -14.67
CA VAL A 128 -14.10 18.04 -16.02
C VAL A 128 -14.71 19.44 -16.06
N GLU A 129 -15.51 19.83 -15.08
CA GLU A 129 -16.11 21.17 -14.96
C GLU A 129 -15.03 22.27 -14.89
N ALA A 130 -13.94 21.98 -14.16
CA ALA A 130 -12.77 22.86 -14.10
C ALA A 130 -11.85 22.75 -15.32
N ASN A 131 -12.23 21.94 -16.32
CA ASN A 131 -11.48 21.71 -17.56
C ASN A 131 -10.01 21.29 -17.32
N LEU A 132 -9.73 20.54 -16.23
CA LEU A 132 -8.36 20.13 -15.90
C LEU A 132 -7.80 19.15 -16.94
N ALA A 133 -6.56 19.34 -17.34
CA ALA A 133 -5.87 18.48 -18.31
C ALA A 133 -5.84 16.98 -17.92
N THR A 134 -5.93 16.69 -16.62
CA THR A 134 -5.88 15.34 -16.04
C THR A 134 -7.25 14.72 -15.79
N ALA A 135 -8.36 15.43 -16.07
CA ALA A 135 -9.72 15.02 -15.72
C ALA A 135 -10.11 13.62 -16.23
N ARG A 136 -9.60 13.21 -17.40
CA ARG A 136 -9.86 11.91 -18.03
C ARG A 136 -8.71 10.91 -17.90
N LYS A 137 -7.64 11.25 -17.18
CA LYS A 137 -6.50 10.36 -17.00
C LYS A 137 -6.90 9.16 -16.17
N LYS A 138 -6.41 7.97 -16.55
CA LYS A 138 -6.58 6.73 -15.76
C LYS A 138 -5.87 6.87 -14.41
N ASP A 139 -6.40 6.18 -13.40
CA ASP A 139 -5.73 6.08 -12.11
C ASP A 139 -4.39 5.36 -12.29
N SER A 140 -3.35 5.83 -11.61
CA SER A 140 -2.07 5.12 -11.54
C SER A 140 -2.27 3.82 -10.77
N THR A 141 -1.73 2.71 -11.30
CA THR A 141 -1.78 1.38 -10.69
C THR A 141 -0.42 0.91 -10.20
N GLY A 142 0.62 1.71 -10.41
CA GLY A 142 1.99 1.41 -9.99
C GLY A 142 2.26 1.70 -8.52
N ILE A 143 3.29 1.05 -7.99
CA ILE A 143 3.83 1.33 -6.65
C ILE A 143 4.42 2.73 -6.64
N CYS A 144 4.17 3.50 -5.57
CA CYS A 144 4.72 4.84 -5.39
C CYS A 144 6.24 4.87 -5.64
N PHE A 145 6.73 5.83 -6.40
CA PHE A 145 8.12 6.03 -6.83
C PHE A 145 8.70 4.98 -7.78
N ILE A 146 8.13 3.77 -7.88
CA ILE A 146 8.57 2.73 -8.82
C ILE A 146 7.85 2.87 -10.16
N GLY A 147 6.58 3.29 -10.13
CA GLY A 147 5.72 3.46 -11.31
C GLY A 147 5.19 2.15 -11.88
N GLU A 148 4.74 2.19 -13.13
CA GLU A 148 4.17 1.05 -13.87
C GLU A 148 5.26 0.20 -14.53
N LYS A 149 6.23 -0.29 -13.77
CA LYS A 149 7.24 -1.23 -14.26
C LYS A 149 6.77 -2.67 -14.02
N ASP A 150 7.27 -3.60 -14.84
CA ASP A 150 7.15 -5.02 -14.52
C ASP A 150 7.81 -5.27 -13.16
N PHE A 151 6.99 -5.56 -12.18
CA PHE A 151 7.41 -5.69 -10.80
C PHE A 151 8.43 -6.82 -10.60
N LYS A 152 8.28 -7.94 -11.31
CA LYS A 152 9.24 -9.04 -11.27
C LYS A 152 10.61 -8.61 -11.79
N GLN A 153 10.64 -7.97 -12.95
CA GLN A 153 11.89 -7.49 -13.56
C GLN A 153 12.57 -6.42 -12.70
N PHE A 154 11.77 -5.55 -12.09
CA PHE A 154 12.30 -4.54 -11.18
C PHE A 154 12.91 -5.18 -9.93
N LEU A 155 12.18 -6.07 -9.27
CA LEU A 155 12.65 -6.69 -8.02
C LEU A 155 13.85 -7.61 -8.24
N ALA A 156 13.93 -8.31 -9.40
CA ALA A 156 15.03 -9.18 -9.75
C ALA A 156 16.40 -8.47 -9.83
N GLN A 157 16.42 -7.15 -10.00
CA GLN A 157 17.66 -6.36 -10.00
C GLN A 157 18.28 -6.26 -8.61
N TYR A 158 17.48 -6.40 -7.55
CA TYR A 158 17.89 -6.23 -6.15
C TYR A 158 17.87 -7.54 -5.35
N LEU A 159 16.96 -8.43 -5.72
CA LEU A 159 16.79 -9.74 -5.08
C LEU A 159 16.85 -10.81 -6.18
N PRO A 160 17.97 -11.54 -6.29
CA PRO A 160 18.06 -12.65 -7.24
C PRO A 160 16.94 -13.67 -6.96
N ALA A 161 16.10 -13.90 -7.95
CA ALA A 161 15.05 -14.89 -7.88
C ALA A 161 15.66 -16.29 -7.87
N GLN A 162 15.19 -17.13 -6.97
CA GLN A 162 15.56 -18.53 -6.90
C GLN A 162 14.34 -19.39 -7.26
N PRO A 163 14.33 -20.01 -8.45
CA PRO A 163 13.27 -20.95 -8.80
C PRO A 163 13.21 -22.11 -7.81
N GLY A 164 12.01 -22.60 -7.54
CA GLY A 164 11.78 -23.70 -6.62
C GLY A 164 10.50 -24.44 -6.93
N GLU A 165 10.17 -25.41 -6.11
CA GLU A 165 9.03 -26.28 -6.33
C GLU A 165 7.74 -25.71 -5.71
N MET A 166 6.61 -25.98 -6.34
CA MET A 166 5.28 -25.81 -5.76
C MET A 166 4.75 -27.19 -5.36
N ARG A 167 4.49 -27.38 -4.07
CA ARG A 167 4.05 -28.66 -3.51
C ARG A 167 2.76 -28.50 -2.72
N THR A 168 1.96 -29.56 -2.67
CA THR A 168 0.85 -29.66 -1.72
C THR A 168 1.39 -29.86 -0.31
N LEU A 169 0.52 -29.77 0.70
CA LEU A 169 0.88 -30.05 2.11
C LEU A 169 1.30 -31.52 2.31
N GLU A 170 0.81 -32.43 1.47
CA GLU A 170 1.18 -33.87 1.45
C GLU A 170 2.48 -34.12 0.69
N GLY A 171 3.10 -33.08 0.09
CA GLY A 171 4.38 -33.15 -0.60
C GLY A 171 4.28 -33.45 -2.11
N GLU A 172 3.07 -33.50 -2.70
CA GLU A 172 2.91 -33.74 -4.13
C GLU A 172 3.39 -32.53 -4.94
N LEU A 173 4.23 -32.75 -5.95
CA LEU A 173 4.73 -31.70 -6.85
C LEU A 173 3.62 -31.23 -7.79
N LYS A 174 3.36 -29.92 -7.82
CA LYS A 174 2.35 -29.28 -8.69
C LYS A 174 2.94 -28.36 -9.75
N GLY A 175 4.21 -28.02 -9.66
CA GLY A 175 4.91 -27.18 -10.61
C GLY A 175 6.12 -26.50 -10.03
N TYR A 176 6.55 -25.43 -10.69
CA TYR A 176 7.72 -24.64 -10.28
C TYR A 176 7.37 -23.16 -10.24
N HIS A 177 7.95 -22.44 -9.30
CA HIS A 177 7.85 -20.99 -9.19
C HIS A 177 9.17 -20.32 -9.54
N ASP A 178 9.14 -19.07 -9.97
CA ASP A 178 10.33 -18.27 -10.31
C ASP A 178 11.02 -17.64 -9.10
N GLY A 179 10.42 -17.72 -7.93
CA GLY A 179 10.93 -17.17 -6.67
C GLY A 179 9.81 -16.97 -5.65
N LEU A 180 10.03 -17.39 -4.38
CA LEU A 180 9.06 -17.30 -3.28
C LEU A 180 8.58 -15.87 -3.03
N MET A 181 9.44 -14.87 -3.28
CA MET A 181 9.12 -13.46 -3.08
C MET A 181 8.02 -12.94 -3.99
N TYR A 182 7.77 -13.56 -5.14
CA TYR A 182 6.71 -13.15 -6.05
C TYR A 182 5.31 -13.65 -5.68
N HIS A 183 5.22 -14.42 -4.60
CA HIS A 183 3.98 -15.04 -4.16
C HIS A 183 3.54 -14.50 -2.80
N THR A 184 2.23 -14.39 -2.60
CA THR A 184 1.62 -13.94 -1.35
C THR A 184 0.66 -15.01 -0.83
N LEU A 185 0.54 -15.19 0.47
CA LEU A 185 -0.44 -16.10 1.08
C LEU A 185 -1.85 -15.73 0.61
N GLY A 186 -2.64 -16.75 0.25
CA GLY A 186 -3.97 -16.58 -0.35
C GLY A 186 -3.97 -16.23 -1.84
N GLN A 187 -2.81 -16.06 -2.47
CA GLN A 187 -2.75 -15.77 -3.90
C GLN A 187 -3.30 -16.93 -4.73
N ARG A 188 -4.20 -16.60 -5.68
CA ARG A 188 -4.80 -17.53 -6.61
C ARG A 188 -4.21 -17.40 -8.03
N LYS A 189 -4.02 -16.16 -8.50
CA LYS A 189 -3.62 -15.89 -9.87
C LYS A 189 -2.11 -16.01 -10.06
N GLY A 190 -1.69 -16.47 -11.27
CA GLY A 190 -0.27 -16.47 -11.66
C GLY A 190 0.53 -17.66 -11.14
N LEU A 191 -0.11 -18.70 -10.61
CA LEU A 191 0.58 -19.93 -10.17
C LEU A 191 0.95 -20.85 -11.33
N GLY A 192 0.22 -20.79 -12.44
CA GLY A 192 0.49 -21.67 -13.60
C GLY A 192 0.18 -23.15 -13.36
N ILE A 193 -0.51 -23.48 -12.28
CA ILE A 193 -0.91 -24.85 -11.97
C ILE A 193 -2.18 -25.16 -12.76
N GLY A 194 -2.10 -26.10 -13.71
CA GLY A 194 -3.24 -26.60 -14.47
C GLY A 194 -3.87 -27.83 -13.80
N GLY A 195 -4.89 -28.38 -14.48
CA GLY A 195 -5.57 -29.62 -14.08
C GLY A 195 -7.05 -29.42 -13.80
N ALA A 196 -7.72 -30.55 -13.46
CA ALA A 196 -9.12 -30.56 -13.09
C ALA A 196 -9.31 -30.12 -11.62
N GLY A 197 -10.52 -29.70 -11.28
CA GLY A 197 -10.91 -29.33 -9.94
C GLY A 197 -10.95 -27.81 -9.70
N GLU A 198 -10.94 -27.44 -8.44
CA GLU A 198 -11.02 -26.05 -8.00
C GLU A 198 -9.70 -25.28 -8.21
N PRO A 199 -9.70 -23.94 -8.12
CA PRO A 199 -8.48 -23.14 -8.21
C PRO A 199 -7.47 -23.47 -7.11
N TRP A 200 -6.19 -23.29 -7.44
CA TRP A 200 -5.09 -23.42 -6.48
C TRP A 200 -4.80 -22.09 -5.78
N PHE A 201 -4.41 -22.19 -4.52
CA PHE A 201 -4.08 -21.05 -3.66
C PHE A 201 -2.75 -21.27 -2.94
N VAL A 202 -1.99 -20.21 -2.72
CA VAL A 202 -0.81 -20.23 -1.87
C VAL A 202 -1.22 -20.31 -0.41
N VAL A 203 -0.78 -21.36 0.29
CA VAL A 203 -1.08 -21.55 1.72
C VAL A 203 0.16 -21.43 2.60
N GLY A 204 1.35 -21.43 2.03
CA GLY A 204 2.59 -21.30 2.80
C GLY A 204 3.83 -21.06 1.94
N LYS A 205 4.92 -20.71 2.62
CA LYS A 205 6.26 -20.59 2.02
C LYS A 205 7.25 -21.25 2.96
N ASP A 206 7.98 -22.24 2.48
CA ASP A 206 9.13 -22.79 3.21
C ASP A 206 10.41 -22.17 2.64
N LEU A 207 10.98 -21.25 3.40
CA LEU A 207 12.21 -20.55 3.01
C LEU A 207 13.44 -21.47 3.07
N SER A 208 13.42 -22.50 3.91
CA SER A 208 14.54 -23.40 4.10
C SER A 208 14.74 -24.35 2.92
N THR A 209 13.64 -24.78 2.32
CA THR A 209 13.64 -25.67 1.15
C THR A 209 13.32 -24.95 -0.17
N ASN A 210 13.08 -23.62 -0.12
CA ASN A 210 12.63 -22.83 -1.26
C ASN A 210 11.37 -23.40 -1.92
N THR A 211 10.40 -23.84 -1.09
CA THR A 211 9.16 -24.48 -1.55
C THR A 211 7.95 -23.58 -1.33
N LEU A 212 7.13 -23.42 -2.36
CA LEU A 212 5.82 -22.77 -2.28
C LEU A 212 4.76 -23.81 -1.98
N LEU A 213 4.09 -23.70 -0.84
CA LEU A 213 3.01 -24.60 -0.45
C LEU A 213 1.69 -24.13 -1.05
N VAL A 214 0.98 -25.04 -1.72
CA VAL A 214 -0.28 -24.77 -2.39
C VAL A 214 -1.36 -25.75 -1.99
N ALA A 215 -2.62 -25.27 -1.97
CA ALA A 215 -3.80 -26.09 -1.72
C ALA A 215 -4.89 -25.78 -2.74
N GLN A 216 -5.74 -26.76 -3.03
CA GLN A 216 -6.83 -26.64 -3.99
C GLN A 216 -8.14 -26.32 -3.27
N GLY A 217 -8.91 -25.36 -3.78
CA GLY A 217 -10.21 -24.96 -3.24
C GLY A 217 -10.16 -23.73 -2.35
N SER A 218 -11.17 -22.86 -2.49
CA SER A 218 -11.30 -21.62 -1.69
C SER A 218 -11.60 -21.88 -0.22
N GLU A 219 -12.19 -23.04 0.09
CA GLU A 219 -12.59 -23.43 1.45
C GLU A 219 -11.55 -24.34 2.13
N HIS A 220 -10.36 -24.50 1.54
CA HIS A 220 -9.33 -25.37 2.11
C HIS A 220 -8.90 -24.86 3.49
N PRO A 221 -8.90 -25.73 4.55
CA PRO A 221 -8.60 -25.29 5.94
C PRO A 221 -7.28 -24.51 6.09
N ALA A 222 -6.26 -24.85 5.32
CA ALA A 222 -4.96 -24.16 5.37
C ALA A 222 -4.98 -22.69 4.92
N LEU A 223 -6.09 -22.20 4.36
CA LEU A 223 -6.30 -20.78 4.03
C LEU A 223 -6.79 -19.96 5.23
N TYR A 224 -7.21 -20.62 6.28
CA TYR A 224 -7.82 -20.00 7.44
C TYR A 224 -7.02 -20.25 8.71
N THR A 225 -7.11 -19.36 9.67
CA THR A 225 -6.48 -19.47 10.97
C THR A 225 -7.45 -18.97 12.05
N GLU A 226 -7.42 -19.60 13.21
CA GLU A 226 -8.25 -19.19 14.35
C GLU A 226 -7.78 -17.88 15.01
N GLY A 227 -6.56 -17.45 14.70
CA GLY A 227 -6.00 -16.24 15.27
C GLY A 227 -4.76 -15.76 14.54
N LEU A 228 -4.39 -14.53 14.86
CA LEU A 228 -3.15 -13.92 14.37
C LEU A 228 -2.45 -13.18 15.53
N ARG A 229 -1.15 -12.99 15.39
CA ARG A 229 -0.38 -12.11 16.27
C ARG A 229 0.09 -10.90 15.47
N ALA A 230 -0.42 -9.72 15.83
CA ALA A 230 0.05 -8.46 15.28
C ALA A 230 1.25 -7.94 16.11
N LEU A 231 2.23 -7.35 15.43
CA LEU A 231 3.41 -6.72 16.01
C LEU A 231 3.50 -5.27 15.50
N ASP A 232 4.24 -4.44 16.23
CA ASP A 232 4.51 -3.04 15.85
C ASP A 232 3.21 -2.24 15.59
N LEU A 233 2.26 -2.36 16.52
CA LEU A 233 0.95 -1.71 16.43
C LEU A 233 1.12 -0.19 16.45
N SER A 234 0.34 0.50 15.60
CA SER A 234 0.26 1.95 15.55
C SER A 234 -1.13 2.41 15.98
N TRP A 235 -1.20 3.23 17.02
CA TRP A 235 -2.44 3.78 17.55
C TRP A 235 -2.59 5.23 17.12
N VAL A 236 -3.68 5.56 16.44
CA VAL A 236 -3.98 6.93 15.97
C VAL A 236 -4.06 7.91 17.13
N SER A 237 -4.63 7.49 18.26
CA SER A 237 -4.69 8.28 19.51
C SER A 237 -3.31 8.52 20.15
N GLY A 238 -2.32 7.67 19.87
CA GLY A 238 -1.03 7.62 20.57
C GLY A 238 -1.06 6.79 21.85
N GLU A 239 -2.24 6.32 22.29
CA GLU A 239 -2.42 5.56 23.52
C GLU A 239 -2.85 4.11 23.20
N HIS A 240 -2.30 3.19 23.96
CA HIS A 240 -2.69 1.79 23.87
C HIS A 240 -4.11 1.61 24.45
N PRO A 241 -5.02 0.93 23.73
CA PRO A 241 -6.36 0.66 24.29
C PRO A 241 -6.28 -0.30 25.49
N ALA A 242 -7.42 -0.56 26.09
CA ALA A 242 -7.53 -1.53 27.17
C ALA A 242 -6.96 -2.91 26.76
N SER A 243 -6.71 -3.76 27.74
CA SER A 243 -6.05 -5.07 27.53
C SER A 243 -6.82 -6.03 26.61
N SER A 244 -8.10 -5.77 26.37
CA SER A 244 -8.94 -6.51 25.43
C SER A 244 -9.98 -5.57 24.83
N PHE A 245 -10.17 -5.63 23.50
CA PHE A 245 -11.16 -4.85 22.77
C PHE A 245 -11.55 -5.56 21.47
N GLU A 246 -12.72 -5.26 20.96
CA GLU A 246 -13.17 -5.69 19.63
C GLU A 246 -12.76 -4.65 18.55
N CYS A 247 -12.38 -5.11 17.33
CA CYS A 247 -11.96 -4.25 16.23
C CYS A 247 -12.51 -4.72 14.86
#